data_58c4bc598a2a238b236a0ed1840684d5
#
_entry.id   58c4bc598a2a238b236a0ed1840684d5
#
_cell.length_a   1.000
_cell.length_b   1.000
_cell.length_c   1.000
_cell.angle_alpha   90.00
_cell.angle_beta   90.00
_cell.angle_gamma   90.00
#
_symmetry.space_group_name_H-M   'P 1'
#
loop_
_entity.id
_entity.type
_entity.pdbx_description
1 polymer ?
#
loop_
_entity_poly.entity_id
_entity_poly.type
_entity_poly.pdbx_seq_one_letter_code
_entity_poly.pdbx_strand_id
1 'polypeptide(L)'
;MVLKDFDKNLEKYAKLLISTGINVQPGHTVNIVIDVDQAPLARLLVKEAYAHGASEVIVSWADDFVGRERLLHAAEDRITNVPEYRVAEMNYLLEKKASRLNVRSADPDAFAGVSAERLQQSTKALSLALKPLRTATQANKVSWTVAAAAGKEWAKKVFPNAATDEEAVDLLWDQIFKTCRVYADDPVAAWKEHEEKLDAKAAILNKEQFAKLHYTAPGTDLTLGMPKNHVWESAGSLNAQGEHFIANMPTEEVFSAPDFRVADGYVSSTKPLSYNGNIIEASK
;
A
#
# COMPACT_ATOMS: atom_id res chain seq x y z
N MET A 1 -21.07 15.37 8.11
CA MET A 1 -21.25 15.95 6.75
C MET A 1 -21.22 14.78 5.79
N VAL A 2 -22.21 14.59 4.96
CA VAL A 2 -22.12 13.52 3.93
C VAL A 2 -21.28 14.06 2.78
N LEU A 3 -20.20 13.38 2.44
CA LEU A 3 -19.30 13.79 1.35
C LEU A 3 -20.09 13.82 0.04
N LYS A 4 -20.11 15.00 -0.62
CA LYS A 4 -20.88 15.19 -1.85
C LYS A 4 -20.41 14.22 -2.94
N ASP A 5 -21.37 13.64 -3.68
CA ASP A 5 -21.14 12.72 -4.79
C ASP A 5 -20.25 11.51 -4.40
N PHE A 6 -20.34 11.06 -3.14
CA PHE A 6 -19.47 10.01 -2.60
C PHE A 6 -19.49 8.73 -3.45
N ASP A 7 -20.66 8.21 -3.76
CA ASP A 7 -20.79 6.95 -4.53
C ASP A 7 -20.15 7.07 -5.92
N LYS A 8 -20.37 8.20 -6.60
CA LYS A 8 -19.74 8.48 -7.90
C LYS A 8 -18.22 8.55 -7.81
N ASN A 9 -17.70 9.18 -6.76
CA ASN A 9 -16.27 9.28 -6.53
C ASN A 9 -15.67 7.92 -6.15
N LEU A 10 -16.40 7.10 -5.39
CA LEU A 10 -15.99 5.74 -5.04
C LEU A 10 -15.92 4.84 -6.29
N GLU A 11 -16.88 4.98 -7.23
CA GLU A 11 -16.84 4.31 -8.55
C GLU A 11 -15.62 4.76 -9.37
N LYS A 12 -15.35 6.07 -9.47
CA LYS A 12 -14.15 6.59 -10.14
C LYS A 12 -12.87 6.04 -9.52
N TYR A 13 -12.83 5.97 -8.19
CA TYR A 13 -11.69 5.43 -7.46
C TYR A 13 -11.48 3.94 -7.74
N ALA A 14 -12.55 3.14 -7.70
CA ALA A 14 -12.47 1.72 -8.03
C ALA A 14 -11.96 1.51 -9.47
N LYS A 15 -12.48 2.27 -10.44
CA LYS A 15 -12.02 2.24 -11.83
C LYS A 15 -10.54 2.59 -11.94
N LEU A 16 -10.09 3.65 -11.25
CA LEU A 16 -8.70 4.07 -11.25
C LEU A 16 -7.76 2.97 -10.72
N LEU A 17 -8.11 2.34 -9.60
CA LEU A 17 -7.32 1.28 -8.99
C LEU A 17 -7.19 0.04 -9.90
N ILE A 18 -8.24 -0.29 -10.64
CA ILE A 18 -8.25 -1.45 -11.54
C ILE A 18 -7.55 -1.14 -12.87
N SER A 19 -7.86 0.01 -13.49
CA SER A 19 -7.35 0.33 -14.83
C SER A 19 -5.94 0.90 -14.84
N THR A 20 -5.54 1.64 -13.80
CA THR A 20 -4.24 2.31 -13.69
C THR A 20 -3.37 1.67 -12.62
N GLY A 21 -3.96 1.40 -11.44
CA GLY A 21 -3.25 0.78 -10.33
C GLY A 21 -2.64 -0.55 -10.73
N ILE A 22 -3.42 -1.62 -10.70
CA ILE A 22 -2.97 -2.97 -11.10
C ILE A 22 -3.06 -3.23 -12.62
N ASN A 23 -3.63 -2.32 -13.38
CA ASN A 23 -3.76 -2.38 -14.86
C ASN A 23 -4.25 -3.76 -15.34
N VAL A 24 -5.46 -4.14 -14.94
CA VAL A 24 -6.06 -5.44 -15.28
C VAL A 24 -6.17 -5.60 -16.80
N GLN A 25 -5.63 -6.71 -17.30
CA GLN A 25 -5.74 -7.10 -18.70
C GLN A 25 -6.70 -8.29 -18.86
N PRO A 26 -7.26 -8.50 -20.07
CA PRO A 26 -8.10 -9.67 -20.35
C PRO A 26 -7.40 -10.99 -20.00
N GLY A 27 -8.11 -11.85 -19.27
CA GLY A 27 -7.59 -13.15 -18.83
C GLY A 27 -6.83 -13.13 -17.49
N HIS A 28 -6.57 -11.97 -16.88
CA HIS A 28 -5.90 -11.91 -15.58
C HIS A 28 -6.71 -12.58 -14.46
N THR A 29 -6.04 -13.23 -13.53
CA THR A 29 -6.54 -13.48 -12.18
C THR A 29 -6.19 -12.29 -11.31
N VAL A 30 -7.15 -11.80 -10.52
CA VAL A 30 -6.98 -10.65 -9.63
C VAL A 30 -7.21 -11.08 -8.19
N ASN A 31 -6.27 -10.73 -7.29
CA ASN A 31 -6.46 -10.87 -5.85
C ASN A 31 -6.61 -9.50 -5.20
N ILE A 32 -7.75 -9.26 -4.56
CA ILE A 32 -8.06 -8.05 -3.80
C ILE A 32 -8.01 -8.39 -2.33
N VAL A 33 -7.07 -7.79 -1.59
CA VAL A 33 -7.00 -7.87 -0.12
C VAL A 33 -7.60 -6.58 0.44
N ILE A 34 -8.65 -6.68 1.23
CA ILE A 34 -9.42 -5.53 1.69
C ILE A 34 -10.12 -5.85 3.01
N ASP A 35 -10.31 -4.86 3.88
CA ASP A 35 -11.00 -5.03 5.13
C ASP A 35 -12.52 -5.19 4.93
N VAL A 36 -13.15 -5.99 5.79
CA VAL A 36 -14.56 -6.38 5.68
C VAL A 36 -15.51 -5.19 5.73
N ASP A 37 -15.17 -4.14 6.47
CA ASP A 37 -15.95 -2.89 6.56
C ASP A 37 -15.92 -2.07 5.25
N GLN A 38 -15.01 -2.37 4.33
CA GLN A 38 -14.89 -1.78 3.01
C GLN A 38 -15.61 -2.59 1.90
N ALA A 39 -16.58 -3.42 2.29
CA ALA A 39 -17.34 -4.24 1.34
C ALA A 39 -18.00 -3.44 0.18
N PRO A 40 -18.49 -2.20 0.35
CA PRO A 40 -18.98 -1.39 -0.77
C PRO A 40 -17.90 -1.15 -1.85
N LEU A 41 -16.68 -0.75 -1.45
CA LEU A 41 -15.56 -0.58 -2.37
C LEU A 41 -15.15 -1.92 -3.01
N ALA A 42 -15.06 -3.00 -2.24
CA ALA A 42 -14.72 -4.32 -2.75
C ALA A 42 -15.63 -4.76 -3.90
N ARG A 43 -16.95 -4.54 -3.77
CA ARG A 43 -17.94 -4.88 -4.80
C ARG A 43 -17.73 -4.08 -6.09
N LEU A 44 -17.38 -2.81 -5.98
CA LEU A 44 -17.04 -1.97 -7.13
C LEU A 44 -15.75 -2.43 -7.81
N LEU A 45 -14.71 -2.74 -7.03
CA LEU A 45 -13.45 -3.28 -7.55
C LEU A 45 -13.64 -4.60 -8.31
N VAL A 46 -14.44 -5.51 -7.76
CA VAL A 46 -14.79 -6.79 -8.43
C VAL A 46 -15.53 -6.53 -9.75
N LYS A 47 -16.53 -5.66 -9.74
CA LYS A 47 -17.28 -5.28 -10.95
C LYS A 47 -16.37 -4.70 -12.02
N GLU A 48 -15.51 -3.76 -11.65
CA GLU A 48 -14.55 -3.13 -12.55
C GLU A 48 -13.52 -4.12 -13.10
N ALA A 49 -12.99 -5.03 -12.27
CA ALA A 49 -12.01 -6.04 -12.70
C ALA A 49 -12.61 -6.96 -13.77
N TYR A 50 -13.84 -7.43 -13.59
CA TYR A 50 -14.52 -8.21 -14.62
C TYR A 50 -14.86 -7.39 -15.87
N ALA A 51 -15.23 -6.11 -15.72
CA ALA A 51 -15.47 -5.22 -16.86
C ALA A 51 -14.19 -4.99 -17.69
N HIS A 52 -13.00 -5.09 -17.07
CA HIS A 52 -11.70 -5.05 -17.74
C HIS A 52 -11.23 -6.43 -18.25
N GLY A 53 -12.07 -7.46 -18.16
CA GLY A 53 -11.80 -8.78 -18.73
C GLY A 53 -11.04 -9.74 -17.83
N ALA A 54 -10.98 -9.49 -16.51
CA ALA A 54 -10.42 -10.47 -15.58
C ALA A 54 -11.12 -11.83 -15.75
N SER A 55 -10.34 -12.92 -15.76
CA SER A 55 -10.88 -14.28 -15.82
C SER A 55 -11.38 -14.77 -14.45
N GLU A 56 -10.80 -14.23 -13.39
CA GLU A 56 -11.11 -14.58 -12.01
C GLU A 56 -10.78 -13.43 -11.06
N VAL A 57 -11.64 -13.18 -10.07
CA VAL A 57 -11.40 -12.21 -9.00
C VAL A 57 -11.58 -12.88 -7.65
N ILE A 58 -10.52 -12.91 -6.85
CA ILE A 58 -10.49 -13.47 -5.51
C ILE A 58 -10.42 -12.32 -4.50
N VAL A 59 -11.40 -12.24 -3.59
CA VAL A 59 -11.40 -11.26 -2.51
C VAL A 59 -10.94 -11.95 -1.22
N SER A 60 -9.77 -11.52 -0.72
CA SER A 60 -9.24 -11.95 0.57
C SER A 60 -9.60 -10.91 1.62
N TRP A 61 -10.62 -11.23 2.43
CA TRP A 61 -11.10 -10.33 3.47
C TRP A 61 -10.15 -10.29 4.67
N ALA A 62 -9.90 -9.09 5.18
CA ALA A 62 -9.22 -8.84 6.43
C ALA A 62 -10.21 -8.30 7.47
N ASP A 63 -9.92 -8.57 8.75
CA ASP A 63 -10.68 -8.05 9.88
C ASP A 63 -9.71 -7.95 11.07
N ASP A 64 -9.44 -6.72 11.50
CA ASP A 64 -8.49 -6.44 12.57
C ASP A 64 -8.97 -7.00 13.92
N PHE A 65 -10.28 -6.96 14.19
CA PHE A 65 -10.86 -7.54 15.40
C PHE A 65 -10.62 -9.05 15.45
N VAL A 66 -10.93 -9.77 14.38
CA VAL A 66 -10.70 -11.22 14.27
C VAL A 66 -9.20 -11.54 14.37
N GLY A 67 -8.36 -10.73 13.75
CA GLY A 67 -6.90 -10.84 13.82
C GLY A 67 -6.38 -10.68 15.25
N ARG A 68 -6.88 -9.68 15.98
CA ARG A 68 -6.53 -9.43 17.38
C ARG A 68 -6.99 -10.54 18.32
N GLU A 69 -8.26 -10.97 18.22
CA GLU A 69 -8.80 -12.06 19.04
C GLU A 69 -8.03 -13.37 18.83
N ARG A 70 -7.64 -13.66 17.58
CA ARG A 70 -6.75 -14.79 17.28
C ARG A 70 -5.41 -14.66 18.01
N LEU A 71 -4.79 -13.48 17.99
CA LEU A 71 -3.50 -13.26 18.64
C LEU A 71 -3.62 -13.30 20.17
N LEU A 72 -4.74 -12.93 20.76
CA LEU A 72 -4.95 -12.99 22.20
C LEU A 72 -5.22 -14.41 22.69
N HIS A 73 -5.98 -15.21 21.95
CA HIS A 73 -6.61 -16.43 22.48
C HIS A 73 -6.16 -17.74 21.79
N ALA A 74 -5.63 -17.70 20.56
CA ALA A 74 -5.23 -18.93 19.90
C ALA A 74 -4.05 -19.61 20.61
N ALA A 75 -4.00 -20.94 20.54
CA ALA A 75 -2.87 -21.71 21.03
C ALA A 75 -1.57 -21.33 20.30
N GLU A 76 -0.43 -21.46 20.96
CA GLU A 76 0.86 -20.99 20.46
C GLU A 76 1.24 -21.66 19.12
N ASP A 77 0.99 -22.96 18.98
CA ASP A 77 1.23 -23.70 17.74
C ASP A 77 0.41 -23.17 16.58
N ARG A 78 -0.75 -22.54 16.82
CA ARG A 78 -1.62 -21.93 15.81
C ARG A 78 -1.17 -20.54 15.42
N ILE A 79 -0.36 -19.90 16.24
CA ILE A 79 0.24 -18.59 15.95
C ILE A 79 1.55 -18.73 15.20
N THR A 80 2.35 -19.71 15.59
CA THR A 80 3.69 -19.97 15.04
C THR A 80 3.68 -20.75 13.72
N ASN A 81 2.54 -21.34 13.35
CA ASN A 81 2.38 -22.08 12.10
C ASN A 81 1.27 -21.48 11.23
N VAL A 82 1.54 -21.37 9.93
CA VAL A 82 0.54 -20.97 8.95
C VAL A 82 -0.19 -22.22 8.44
N PRO A 83 -1.53 -22.27 8.48
CA PRO A 83 -2.28 -23.43 8.01
C PRO A 83 -2.04 -23.76 6.54
N GLU A 84 -2.04 -25.04 6.20
CA GLU A 84 -1.77 -25.52 4.83
C GLU A 84 -2.71 -24.93 3.78
N TYR A 85 -3.98 -24.71 4.10
CA TYR A 85 -4.92 -24.11 3.15
C TYR A 85 -4.52 -22.69 2.74
N ARG A 86 -3.90 -21.90 3.66
CA ARG A 86 -3.38 -20.57 3.32
C ARG A 86 -2.14 -20.64 2.44
N VAL A 87 -1.30 -21.64 2.66
CA VAL A 87 -0.15 -21.88 1.78
C VAL A 87 -0.61 -22.32 0.40
N ALA A 88 -1.65 -23.16 0.31
CA ALA A 88 -2.24 -23.58 -0.95
C ALA A 88 -2.85 -22.40 -1.73
N GLU A 89 -3.58 -21.51 -1.06
CA GLU A 89 -4.10 -20.27 -1.66
C GLU A 89 -2.97 -19.41 -2.24
N MET A 90 -1.89 -19.22 -1.47
CA MET A 90 -0.73 -18.46 -1.96
C MET A 90 -0.06 -19.09 -3.17
N ASN A 91 0.09 -20.41 -3.18
CA ASN A 91 0.65 -21.13 -4.31
C ASN A 91 -0.23 -21.01 -5.55
N TYR A 92 -1.56 -21.05 -5.37
CA TYR A 92 -2.52 -20.79 -6.43
C TYR A 92 -2.34 -19.40 -7.04
N LEU A 93 -2.29 -18.35 -6.20
CA LEU A 93 -2.07 -16.98 -6.66
C LEU A 93 -0.75 -16.81 -7.42
N LEU A 94 0.31 -17.49 -6.98
CA LEU A 94 1.60 -17.51 -7.68
C LEU A 94 1.52 -18.21 -9.03
N GLU A 95 0.89 -19.37 -9.09
CA GLU A 95 0.69 -20.15 -10.33
C GLU A 95 -0.09 -19.35 -11.35
N LYS A 96 -1.18 -18.71 -10.91
CA LYS A 96 -2.02 -17.85 -11.77
C LYS A 96 -1.40 -16.51 -12.11
N LYS A 97 -0.24 -16.18 -11.56
CA LYS A 97 0.38 -14.85 -11.69
C LYS A 97 -0.61 -13.73 -11.36
N ALA A 98 -1.37 -13.92 -10.29
CA ALA A 98 -2.46 -13.02 -9.93
C ALA A 98 -1.97 -11.59 -9.70
N SER A 99 -2.57 -10.61 -10.37
CA SER A 99 -2.40 -9.19 -10.07
C SER A 99 -2.96 -8.90 -8.68
N ARG A 100 -2.27 -8.06 -7.88
CA ARG A 100 -2.58 -7.90 -6.46
C ARG A 100 -2.93 -6.47 -6.10
N LEU A 101 -4.13 -6.28 -5.58
CA LEU A 101 -4.57 -5.00 -5.01
C LEU A 101 -4.72 -5.15 -3.49
N ASN A 102 -3.94 -4.38 -2.73
CA ASN A 102 -4.04 -4.31 -1.27
C ASN A 102 -4.66 -2.98 -0.87
N VAL A 103 -5.88 -2.99 -0.39
CA VAL A 103 -6.56 -1.80 0.13
C VAL A 103 -6.41 -1.77 1.63
N ARG A 104 -5.80 -0.69 2.15
CA ARG A 104 -5.49 -0.49 3.57
C ARG A 104 -6.50 0.45 4.21
N SER A 105 -7.18 -0.03 5.25
CA SER A 105 -8.08 0.76 6.10
C SER A 105 -7.90 0.47 7.59
N ALA A 106 -6.81 -0.23 7.93
CA ALA A 106 -6.55 -0.81 9.23
C ALA A 106 -6.57 0.20 10.39
N ASP A 107 -7.08 -0.23 11.53
CA ASP A 107 -6.97 0.49 12.80
C ASP A 107 -5.49 0.58 13.23
N PRO A 108 -4.93 1.79 13.45
CA PRO A 108 -3.55 1.95 13.94
C PRO A 108 -3.27 1.27 15.28
N ASP A 109 -4.31 1.06 16.09
CA ASP A 109 -4.22 0.41 17.41
C ASP A 109 -4.82 -0.99 17.43
N ALA A 110 -5.06 -1.60 16.27
CA ALA A 110 -5.72 -2.89 16.10
C ALA A 110 -5.21 -3.99 17.07
N PHE A 111 -3.92 -4.01 17.34
CA PHE A 111 -3.28 -5.03 18.18
C PHE A 111 -2.97 -4.55 19.61
N ALA A 112 -3.61 -3.48 20.07
CA ALA A 112 -3.48 -3.03 21.45
C ALA A 112 -3.81 -4.15 22.44
N GLY A 113 -2.92 -4.38 23.44
CA GLY A 113 -3.06 -5.43 24.43
C GLY A 113 -2.53 -6.81 24.00
N VAL A 114 -2.13 -7.00 22.76
CA VAL A 114 -1.43 -8.20 22.31
C VAL A 114 0.04 -8.11 22.75
N SER A 115 0.61 -9.17 23.32
CA SER A 115 2.03 -9.17 23.69
C SER A 115 2.93 -9.04 22.45
N ALA A 116 4.01 -8.27 22.58
CA ALA A 116 4.97 -8.07 21.49
C ALA A 116 5.56 -9.40 20.99
N GLU A 117 5.74 -10.37 21.89
CA GLU A 117 6.26 -11.69 21.55
C GLU A 117 5.30 -12.46 20.62
N ARG A 118 4.00 -12.53 20.96
CA ARG A 118 2.98 -13.21 20.15
C ARG A 118 2.83 -12.55 18.77
N LEU A 119 2.84 -11.22 18.74
CA LEU A 119 2.80 -10.46 17.50
C LEU A 119 4.02 -10.75 16.63
N GLN A 120 5.22 -10.76 17.20
CA GLN A 120 6.46 -11.08 16.50
C GLN A 120 6.48 -12.52 15.97
N GLN A 121 6.06 -13.50 16.78
CA GLN A 121 5.98 -14.91 16.37
C GLN A 121 5.03 -15.08 15.17
N SER A 122 3.82 -14.52 15.24
CA SER A 122 2.85 -14.57 14.16
C SER A 122 3.37 -13.89 12.88
N THR A 123 3.95 -12.71 13.02
CA THR A 123 4.53 -11.95 11.89
C THR A 123 5.66 -12.72 11.24
N LYS A 124 6.54 -13.35 12.04
CA LYS A 124 7.64 -14.19 11.53
C LYS A 124 7.12 -15.41 10.78
N ALA A 125 6.16 -16.14 11.35
CA ALA A 125 5.56 -17.31 10.71
C ALA A 125 4.92 -16.95 9.37
N LEU A 126 4.11 -15.90 9.35
CA LEU A 126 3.44 -15.41 8.14
C LEU A 126 4.47 -14.91 7.11
N SER A 127 5.51 -14.19 7.54
CA SER A 127 6.56 -13.68 6.67
C SER A 127 7.36 -14.81 5.99
N LEU A 128 7.61 -15.91 6.70
CA LEU A 128 8.28 -17.08 6.14
C LEU A 128 7.37 -17.79 5.13
N ALA A 129 6.12 -18.04 5.48
CA ALA A 129 5.16 -18.70 4.61
C ALA A 129 4.87 -17.90 3.33
N LEU A 130 4.73 -16.56 3.46
CA LEU A 130 4.45 -15.63 2.36
C LEU A 130 5.71 -15.24 1.56
N LYS A 131 6.90 -15.71 1.94
CA LYS A 131 8.15 -15.31 1.28
C LYS A 131 8.12 -15.47 -0.25
N PRO A 132 7.66 -16.60 -0.82
CA PRO A 132 7.61 -16.76 -2.28
C PRO A 132 6.74 -15.69 -2.97
N LEU A 133 5.55 -15.45 -2.43
CA LEU A 133 4.61 -14.47 -2.96
C LEU A 133 5.16 -13.03 -2.85
N ARG A 134 5.75 -12.68 -1.69
CA ARG A 134 6.38 -11.39 -1.47
C ARG A 134 7.56 -11.17 -2.43
N THR A 135 8.42 -12.19 -2.60
CA THR A 135 9.55 -12.11 -3.53
C THR A 135 9.07 -11.91 -4.97
N ALA A 136 8.00 -12.59 -5.39
CA ALA A 136 7.43 -12.41 -6.72
C ALA A 136 6.86 -10.99 -6.90
N THR A 137 6.17 -10.46 -5.90
CA THR A 137 5.63 -9.08 -5.89
C THR A 137 6.76 -8.06 -5.94
N GLN A 138 7.76 -8.16 -5.06
CA GLN A 138 8.91 -7.23 -5.02
C GLN A 138 9.78 -7.25 -6.28
N ALA A 139 9.81 -8.39 -6.97
CA ALA A 139 10.50 -8.52 -8.26
C ALA A 139 9.62 -8.14 -9.46
N ASN A 140 8.48 -7.50 -9.23
CA ASN A 140 7.51 -7.11 -10.25
C ASN A 140 7.13 -8.25 -11.21
N LYS A 141 7.09 -9.50 -10.72
CA LYS A 141 6.63 -10.64 -11.55
C LYS A 141 5.15 -10.54 -11.90
N VAL A 142 4.40 -9.78 -11.14
CA VAL A 142 2.97 -9.49 -11.33
C VAL A 142 2.73 -8.01 -11.05
N SER A 143 1.66 -7.45 -11.60
CA SER A 143 1.20 -6.10 -11.20
C SER A 143 0.71 -6.11 -9.76
N TRP A 144 1.03 -5.06 -9.02
CA TRP A 144 0.56 -4.91 -7.65
C TRP A 144 0.36 -3.44 -7.29
N THR A 145 -0.64 -3.18 -6.44
CA THR A 145 -0.94 -1.82 -5.97
C THR A 145 -1.30 -1.87 -4.49
N VAL A 146 -0.78 -0.92 -3.74
CA VAL A 146 -1.26 -0.60 -2.40
C VAL A 146 -2.06 0.70 -2.48
N ALA A 147 -3.27 0.67 -1.95
CA ALA A 147 -4.19 1.80 -1.92
C ALA A 147 -4.82 1.94 -0.54
N ALA A 148 -5.51 3.04 -0.29
CA ALA A 148 -6.16 3.33 0.98
C ALA A 148 -7.69 3.26 0.87
N ALA A 149 -8.34 2.96 2.00
CA ALA A 149 -9.76 3.21 2.21
C ALA A 149 -9.95 3.81 3.62
N ALA A 150 -10.99 4.60 3.82
CA ALA A 150 -11.20 5.26 5.10
C ALA A 150 -11.81 4.29 6.13
N GLY A 151 -10.94 3.64 6.92
CA GLY A 151 -11.35 2.92 8.12
C GLY A 151 -11.71 3.89 9.25
N LYS A 152 -12.71 3.52 10.04
CA LYS A 152 -13.25 4.36 11.11
C LYS A 152 -12.19 4.76 12.14
N GLU A 153 -11.45 3.81 12.69
CA GLU A 153 -10.48 4.07 13.75
C GLU A 153 -9.27 4.85 13.21
N TRP A 154 -8.85 4.59 11.99
CA TRP A 154 -7.85 5.41 11.32
C TRP A 154 -8.32 6.84 11.11
N ALA A 155 -9.56 7.03 10.66
CA ALA A 155 -10.15 8.35 10.45
C ALA A 155 -10.19 9.19 11.73
N LYS A 156 -10.58 8.58 12.86
CA LYS A 156 -10.57 9.23 14.19
C LYS A 156 -9.16 9.67 14.63
N LYS A 157 -8.14 8.88 14.30
CA LYS A 157 -6.74 9.24 14.58
C LYS A 157 -6.26 10.43 13.75
N VAL A 158 -6.66 10.49 12.48
CA VAL A 158 -6.27 11.59 11.57
C VAL A 158 -7.06 12.86 11.85
N PHE A 159 -8.34 12.72 12.22
CA PHE A 159 -9.26 13.83 12.46
C PHE A 159 -9.86 13.77 13.89
N PRO A 160 -9.02 13.92 14.94
CA PRO A 160 -9.47 13.77 16.33
C PRO A 160 -10.46 14.88 16.78
N ASN A 161 -10.60 15.95 16.02
CA ASN A 161 -11.50 17.06 16.30
C ASN A 161 -12.80 17.00 15.47
N ALA A 162 -13.05 15.94 14.70
CA ALA A 162 -14.33 15.76 14.02
C ALA A 162 -15.47 15.60 15.03
N ALA A 163 -16.63 16.16 14.73
CA ALA A 163 -17.76 16.16 15.65
C ALA A 163 -18.38 14.76 15.81
N THR A 164 -18.26 13.90 14.78
CA THR A 164 -18.72 12.50 14.81
C THR A 164 -17.73 11.60 14.09
N ASP A 165 -17.83 10.30 14.34
CA ASP A 165 -17.03 9.27 13.66
C ASP A 165 -17.28 9.29 12.14
N GLU A 166 -18.53 9.51 11.72
CA GLU A 166 -18.92 9.60 10.30
C GLU A 166 -18.28 10.82 9.64
N GLU A 167 -18.21 11.95 10.33
CA GLU A 167 -17.51 13.13 9.82
C GLU A 167 -16.02 12.86 9.65
N ALA A 168 -15.39 12.18 10.60
CA ALA A 168 -13.99 11.78 10.48
C ALA A 168 -13.74 10.89 9.25
N VAL A 169 -14.62 9.91 9.02
CA VAL A 169 -14.57 9.02 7.85
C VAL A 169 -14.75 9.80 6.54
N ASP A 170 -15.72 10.71 6.49
CA ASP A 170 -15.94 11.59 5.33
C ASP A 170 -14.69 12.43 5.03
N LEU A 171 -14.08 13.02 6.06
CA LEU A 171 -12.86 13.82 5.92
C LEU A 171 -11.68 12.98 5.43
N LEU A 172 -11.54 11.73 5.90
CA LEU A 172 -10.48 10.85 5.43
C LEU A 172 -10.70 10.41 3.98
N TRP A 173 -11.93 10.08 3.60
CA TRP A 173 -12.26 9.80 2.19
C TRP A 173 -11.99 11.01 1.29
N ASP A 174 -12.31 12.22 1.73
CA ASP A 174 -12.01 13.45 0.99
C ASP A 174 -10.50 13.58 0.72
N GLN A 175 -9.65 13.29 1.71
CA GLN A 175 -8.20 13.31 1.50
C GLN A 175 -7.72 12.20 0.55
N ILE A 176 -8.26 10.98 0.69
CA ILE A 176 -7.94 9.86 -0.23
C ILE A 176 -8.31 10.24 -1.66
N PHE A 177 -9.51 10.76 -1.89
CA PHE A 177 -9.95 11.17 -3.23
C PHE A 177 -9.12 12.33 -3.80
N LYS A 178 -8.74 13.31 -2.98
CA LYS A 178 -7.86 14.41 -3.40
C LYS A 178 -6.47 13.91 -3.79
N THR A 179 -5.84 13.13 -2.94
CA THR A 179 -4.48 12.64 -3.17
C THR A 179 -4.42 11.65 -4.33
N CYS A 180 -5.49 10.86 -4.54
CA CYS A 180 -5.63 9.96 -5.68
C CYS A 180 -6.21 10.64 -6.93
N ARG A 181 -6.41 11.96 -6.94
CA ARG A 181 -6.90 12.74 -8.10
C ARG A 181 -8.29 12.33 -8.61
N VAL A 182 -9.10 11.71 -7.73
CA VAL A 182 -10.44 11.21 -8.07
C VAL A 182 -11.39 12.33 -8.47
N TYR A 183 -11.17 13.55 -7.94
CA TYR A 183 -11.98 14.71 -8.26
C TYR A 183 -11.72 15.31 -9.65
N ALA A 184 -10.68 14.87 -10.34
CA ALA A 184 -10.48 15.26 -11.74
C ALA A 184 -11.64 14.75 -12.61
N ASP A 185 -11.90 15.44 -13.73
CA ASP A 185 -12.89 14.99 -14.71
C ASP A 185 -12.55 13.58 -15.21
N ASP A 186 -11.28 13.37 -15.55
CA ASP A 186 -10.69 12.07 -15.87
C ASP A 186 -9.51 11.77 -14.93
N PRO A 187 -9.70 10.97 -13.87
CA PRO A 187 -8.63 10.58 -12.96
C PRO A 187 -7.50 9.79 -13.63
N VAL A 188 -7.79 9.01 -14.66
CA VAL A 188 -6.77 8.22 -15.38
C VAL A 188 -5.83 9.15 -16.13
N ALA A 189 -6.37 10.14 -16.85
CA ALA A 189 -5.58 11.15 -17.53
C ALA A 189 -4.76 12.00 -16.54
N ALA A 190 -5.35 12.37 -15.39
CA ALA A 190 -4.65 13.11 -14.34
C ALA A 190 -3.48 12.32 -13.73
N TRP A 191 -3.63 11.00 -13.58
CA TRP A 191 -2.54 10.13 -13.13
C TRP A 191 -1.43 10.01 -14.17
N LYS A 192 -1.77 9.87 -15.45
CA LYS A 192 -0.77 9.84 -16.52
C LYS A 192 0.08 11.11 -16.54
N GLU A 193 -0.54 12.29 -16.46
CA GLU A 193 0.17 13.56 -16.37
C GLU A 193 1.07 13.64 -15.11
N HIS A 194 0.59 13.12 -13.99
CA HIS A 194 1.36 13.09 -12.76
C HIS A 194 2.59 12.18 -12.87
N GLU A 195 2.43 10.99 -13.43
CA GLU A 195 3.50 10.05 -13.68
C GLU A 195 4.57 10.64 -14.60
N GLU A 196 4.18 11.26 -15.72
CA GLU A 196 5.10 11.94 -16.62
C GLU A 196 5.96 13.00 -15.92
N LYS A 197 5.39 13.70 -14.91
CA LYS A 197 6.15 14.67 -14.09
C LYS A 197 7.16 13.99 -13.16
N LEU A 198 6.82 12.84 -12.58
CA LEU A 198 7.73 12.06 -11.73
C LEU A 198 8.83 11.42 -12.58
N ASP A 199 8.50 10.86 -13.74
CA ASP A 199 9.45 10.27 -14.69
C ASP A 199 10.48 11.30 -15.14
N ALA A 200 10.05 12.52 -15.46
CA ALA A 200 10.96 13.60 -15.82
C ALA A 200 11.97 13.93 -14.71
N LYS A 201 11.54 13.86 -13.43
CA LYS A 201 12.44 14.06 -12.28
C LYS A 201 13.41 12.88 -12.11
N ALA A 202 12.91 11.65 -12.21
CA ALA A 202 13.74 10.45 -12.17
C ALA A 202 14.80 10.45 -13.30
N ALA A 203 14.42 10.87 -14.50
CA ALA A 203 15.33 10.98 -15.63
C ALA A 203 16.47 11.98 -15.38
N ILE A 204 16.22 13.13 -14.76
CA ILE A 204 17.25 14.09 -14.36
C ILE A 204 18.22 13.44 -13.38
N LEU A 205 17.72 12.81 -12.33
CA LEU A 205 18.54 12.17 -11.29
C LEU A 205 19.36 10.99 -11.85
N ASN A 206 18.78 10.22 -12.77
CA ASN A 206 19.47 9.14 -13.46
C ASN A 206 20.59 9.66 -14.37
N LYS A 207 20.39 10.80 -15.01
CA LYS A 207 21.41 11.43 -15.86
C LYS A 207 22.58 11.97 -15.05
N GLU A 208 22.28 12.68 -13.96
CA GLU A 208 23.28 13.38 -13.15
C GLU A 208 24.14 12.44 -12.31
N GLN A 209 23.63 11.27 -11.90
CA GLN A 209 24.36 10.25 -11.13
C GLN A 209 25.09 10.82 -9.92
N PHE A 210 24.41 11.61 -9.09
CA PHE A 210 25.00 12.24 -7.92
C PHE A 210 25.62 11.20 -6.98
N ALA A 211 26.89 11.39 -6.60
CA ALA A 211 27.61 10.48 -5.72
C ALA A 211 27.09 10.54 -4.28
N LYS A 212 26.50 11.67 -3.86
CA LYS A 212 25.97 11.89 -2.52
C LYS A 212 24.74 12.79 -2.56
N LEU A 213 23.85 12.59 -1.59
CA LEU A 213 22.73 13.47 -1.27
C LEU A 213 22.96 14.08 0.10
N HIS A 214 22.75 15.38 0.23
CA HIS A 214 22.84 16.06 1.52
C HIS A 214 21.51 16.74 1.83
N TYR A 215 20.92 16.38 2.96
CA TYR A 215 19.65 16.87 3.45
C TYR A 215 19.88 17.80 4.64
N THR A 216 19.40 19.04 4.55
CA THR A 216 19.45 20.00 5.63
C THR A 216 18.06 20.56 5.92
N ALA A 217 17.66 20.52 7.19
CA ALA A 217 16.43 21.11 7.70
C ALA A 217 16.56 21.29 9.23
N PRO A 218 15.65 22.01 9.90
CA PRO A 218 15.62 21.98 11.36
C PRO A 218 15.55 20.54 11.90
N GLY A 219 16.55 20.13 12.71
CA GLY A 219 16.66 18.77 13.22
C GLY A 219 17.18 17.73 12.21
N THR A 220 17.69 18.17 11.07
CA THR A 220 18.25 17.26 10.05
C THR A 220 19.52 17.84 9.44
N ASP A 221 20.58 17.06 9.49
CA ASP A 221 21.83 17.24 8.75
C ASP A 221 22.33 15.85 8.39
N LEU A 222 21.95 15.35 7.20
CA LEU A 222 22.16 13.96 6.80
C LEU A 222 22.80 13.88 5.43
N THR A 223 23.93 13.21 5.31
CA THR A 223 24.58 12.87 4.05
C THR A 223 24.43 11.38 3.77
N LEU A 224 23.92 11.04 2.59
CA LEU A 224 23.81 9.67 2.10
C LEU A 224 24.65 9.50 0.84
N GLY A 225 25.53 8.49 0.84
CA GLY A 225 26.23 8.07 -0.37
C GLY A 225 25.34 7.28 -1.30
N MET A 226 25.52 7.47 -2.61
CA MET A 226 24.80 6.72 -3.63
C MET A 226 25.73 5.67 -4.25
N PRO A 227 25.26 4.43 -4.47
CA PRO A 227 26.03 3.42 -5.19
C PRO A 227 26.37 3.89 -6.60
N LYS A 228 27.49 3.46 -7.13
CA LYS A 228 27.82 3.71 -8.55
C LYS A 228 26.79 3.02 -9.44
N ASN A 229 26.30 3.73 -10.46
CA ASN A 229 25.24 3.27 -11.38
C ASN A 229 23.89 2.99 -10.67
N HIS A 230 23.59 3.73 -9.61
CA HIS A 230 22.27 3.68 -9.00
C HIS A 230 21.18 4.12 -9.98
N VAL A 231 19.98 3.57 -9.81
CA VAL A 231 18.81 3.90 -10.64
C VAL A 231 17.77 4.58 -9.77
N TRP A 232 17.21 5.67 -10.26
CA TRP A 232 16.03 6.34 -9.71
C TRP A 232 14.79 5.85 -10.44
N GLU A 233 13.80 5.42 -9.69
CA GLU A 233 12.50 5.01 -10.18
C GLU A 233 11.43 6.03 -9.74
N SER A 234 10.28 6.00 -10.40
CA SER A 234 9.14 6.87 -10.14
C SER A 234 7.89 6.05 -9.76
N ALA A 235 6.70 6.58 -10.03
CA ALA A 235 5.43 5.95 -9.69
C ALA A 235 5.16 4.64 -10.44
N GLY A 236 5.49 4.61 -11.74
CA GLY A 236 5.20 3.50 -12.64
C GLY A 236 6.26 2.41 -12.63
N SER A 237 5.82 1.19 -12.83
CA SER A 237 6.68 0.01 -12.96
C SER A 237 6.17 -0.90 -14.07
N LEU A 238 7.04 -1.75 -14.61
CA LEU A 238 6.64 -2.82 -15.54
C LEU A 238 6.67 -4.16 -14.81
N ASN A 239 5.64 -4.98 -15.03
CA ASN A 239 5.66 -6.36 -14.58
C ASN A 239 6.46 -7.26 -15.54
N ALA A 240 6.60 -8.54 -15.22
CA ALA A 240 7.35 -9.50 -16.04
C ALA A 240 6.71 -9.77 -17.43
N GLN A 241 5.49 -9.36 -17.67
CA GLN A 241 4.78 -9.42 -18.94
C GLN A 241 4.98 -8.15 -19.78
N GLY A 242 5.66 -7.13 -19.24
CA GLY A 242 5.83 -5.82 -19.86
C GLY A 242 4.62 -4.90 -19.70
N GLU A 243 3.71 -5.22 -18.80
CA GLU A 243 2.53 -4.43 -18.51
C GLU A 243 2.84 -3.38 -17.45
N HIS A 244 2.46 -2.16 -17.74
CA HIS A 244 2.66 -1.02 -16.83
C HIS A 244 1.65 -1.04 -15.69
N PHE A 245 2.08 -0.70 -14.46
CA PHE A 245 1.21 -0.59 -13.28
C PHE A 245 1.78 0.46 -12.31
N ILE A 246 0.94 0.92 -11.36
CA ILE A 246 1.32 1.86 -10.31
C ILE A 246 1.33 1.15 -8.96
N ALA A 247 2.51 1.01 -8.37
CA ALA A 247 2.70 0.24 -7.12
C ALA A 247 2.00 0.85 -5.89
N ASN A 248 1.93 2.18 -5.80
CA ASN A 248 1.30 2.88 -4.68
C ASN A 248 0.37 3.97 -5.19
N MET A 249 -0.89 3.96 -4.72
CA MET A 249 -1.85 5.01 -5.02
C MET A 249 -2.43 5.58 -3.71
N PRO A 250 -2.05 6.81 -3.32
CA PRO A 250 -1.21 7.76 -4.06
C PRO A 250 0.30 7.49 -3.93
N THR A 251 1.06 8.14 -4.83
CA THR A 251 2.51 8.30 -4.71
C THR A 251 2.92 9.67 -5.27
N GLU A 252 3.91 10.30 -4.63
CA GLU A 252 4.43 11.64 -4.96
C GLU A 252 5.97 11.62 -5.00
N GLU A 253 6.57 10.44 -5.05
CA GLU A 253 8.01 10.27 -4.87
C GLU A 253 8.74 9.78 -6.10
N VAL A 254 10.03 10.13 -6.16
CA VAL A 254 11.05 9.41 -6.91
C VAL A 254 12.01 8.81 -5.90
N PHE A 255 12.45 7.59 -6.10
CA PHE A 255 13.22 6.86 -5.09
C PHE A 255 14.40 6.10 -5.67
N SER A 256 15.37 5.84 -4.81
CA SER A 256 16.53 4.99 -5.10
C SER A 256 17.03 4.36 -3.80
N ALA A 257 17.96 3.42 -3.89
CA ALA A 257 18.59 2.79 -2.73
C ALA A 257 19.97 3.42 -2.46
N PRO A 258 20.17 4.10 -1.32
CA PRO A 258 21.49 4.62 -0.94
C PRO A 258 22.44 3.50 -0.52
N ASP A 259 23.75 3.80 -0.51
CA ASP A 259 24.76 2.92 0.06
C ASP A 259 24.77 3.06 1.59
N PHE A 260 24.26 2.05 2.29
CA PHE A 260 24.16 2.04 3.77
C PHE A 260 25.50 2.18 4.48
N ARG A 261 26.62 1.93 3.78
CA ARG A 261 28.00 2.08 4.32
C ARG A 261 28.46 3.53 4.32
N VAL A 262 27.78 4.40 3.59
CA VAL A 262 28.11 5.82 3.42
C VAL A 262 26.90 6.65 3.86
N ALA A 263 26.59 6.59 5.14
CA ALA A 263 25.57 7.40 5.78
C ALA A 263 26.20 8.12 6.98
N ASP A 264 26.09 9.44 7.03
CA ASP A 264 26.65 10.27 8.09
C ASP A 264 25.70 11.42 8.41
N GLY A 265 25.52 11.69 9.71
CA GLY A 265 24.66 12.75 10.18
C GLY A 265 23.49 12.29 11.03
N TYR A 266 22.47 13.14 11.14
CA TYR A 266 21.28 12.89 11.93
C TYR A 266 20.01 13.37 11.22
N VAL A 267 18.89 12.75 11.57
CA VAL A 267 17.56 13.13 11.10
C VAL A 267 16.54 13.00 12.23
N SER A 268 15.71 14.02 12.41
CA SER A 268 14.60 13.99 13.36
C SER A 268 13.29 13.80 12.61
N SER A 269 12.49 12.83 13.04
CA SER A 269 11.15 12.63 12.51
C SER A 269 10.23 13.78 12.93
N THR A 270 9.54 14.40 11.97
CA THR A 270 8.52 15.44 12.22
C THR A 270 7.12 14.86 12.38
N LYS A 271 6.95 13.58 12.12
CA LYS A 271 5.73 12.80 12.27
C LYS A 271 6.05 11.49 12.98
N PRO A 272 5.10 10.91 13.74
CA PRO A 272 5.28 9.59 14.33
C PRO A 272 5.58 8.54 13.26
N LEU A 273 6.50 7.62 13.59
CA LEU A 273 6.84 6.49 12.72
C LEU A 273 6.03 5.27 13.13
N SER A 274 5.44 4.58 12.16
CA SER A 274 4.85 3.26 12.37
C SER A 274 5.94 2.20 12.26
N TYR A 275 6.27 1.55 13.36
CA TYR A 275 7.28 0.50 13.40
C TYR A 275 6.74 -0.74 14.12
N ASN A 276 6.73 -1.88 13.44
CA ASN A 276 6.19 -3.15 13.97
C ASN A 276 4.78 -3.04 14.57
N GLY A 277 3.90 -2.24 13.95
CA GLY A 277 2.53 -2.03 14.42
C GLY A 277 2.39 -1.08 15.62
N ASN A 278 3.46 -0.43 16.02
CA ASN A 278 3.45 0.63 17.03
C ASN A 278 3.82 1.98 16.39
N ILE A 279 3.16 3.03 16.86
CA ILE A 279 3.54 4.40 16.52
C ILE A 279 4.59 4.83 17.54
N ILE A 280 5.76 5.23 17.07
CA ILE A 280 6.86 5.72 17.90
C ILE A 280 7.27 7.12 17.49
N GLU A 281 7.62 7.95 18.46
CA GLU A 281 8.40 9.16 18.22
C GLU A 281 9.89 8.77 18.23
N ALA A 282 10.58 9.00 17.12
CA ALA A 282 11.99 8.69 16.99
C ALA A 282 12.78 9.95 16.61
N SER A 283 13.84 10.19 17.35
CA SER A 283 14.96 11.06 16.95
C SER A 283 16.23 10.22 16.95
N LYS A 284 17.05 10.33 15.93
CA LYS A 284 18.38 9.73 15.85
C LYS A 284 19.36 10.77 15.37
#